data_f8003011be64337eacb5ae7b99882f40
#
_entry.id   f8003011be64337eacb5ae7b99882f40
#
_cell.length_a   1.000
_cell.length_b   1.000
_cell.length_c   1.000
_cell.angle_alpha   90.00
_cell.angle_beta   90.00
_cell.angle_gamma   90.00
#
_symmetry.space_group_name_H-M   'P 1'
#
loop_
_entity.id
_entity.type
_entity.pdbx_description
1 polymer ?
#
loop_
_entity_poly.entity_id
_entity_poly.type
_entity_poly.pdbx_seq_one_letter_code
_entity_poly.pdbx_strand_id
1 'polypeptide(L)'
;MREFSAGSYDVAVIGAGHAGIEASLACARLGMKTVCFTINLDAVGNMPCNPAIGGTGKGHLVRELDALGGEMARAADLACIQYRMLNRGKGPAVWSLRAQADRRRYQSIMKHTLETQENLLLRQSEIVDLRVTDGHVSAVVTETGGVYDAKAVILCSGTFLDGRTIVGECVRESGPDGMHASLTLAEALRKLGLPLRRFKTGTPPRVNARSVDFSQMEVQTGDETPLPFSFSTQTPPQNQVVCYLTYTSEETHRVIRENLDRSPIYSGVIEGVGPRYCPSIETKIVRFPDKPRHQLFIEPMGLDTEELYIQGFSSSMPEEVQLAMLHSVKGLERAEIMRPAYAIEYDCIDPTALYPTLEYKHIAGLYGAGQFNGSSGYEEAAVQGFVAGVNAARKIKGEPPFILGREQAYIGTLIDDLVTKGTNEPYRIMTSRSEYRLILRQDNADERLAAIGHELGLVSDEALRRVTEKYSAVRREIKRLEHTGVPSSDALNALLRERGTAEVHDGSPLIALLRRPQLTYDDLRAFDEGCRVFPPALAESVEIAVKYEGYIRRQMAEVAEFARLERRTIPEDIDYAKIDGLRLEAREKLAAIRPQNLGQAGRISGVSPADVAALMLYITSKTRD
;
A
#
# COMPACT_ATOMS: atom_id res chain seq x y z
N MET A 1 -30.96 17.18 -17.05
CA MET A 1 -30.58 18.49 -16.41
C MET A 1 -29.90 19.33 -17.49
N ARG A 2 -29.96 20.68 -17.45
CA ARG A 2 -29.26 21.51 -18.44
C ARG A 2 -27.77 21.56 -18.10
N GLU A 3 -26.92 21.19 -19.06
CA GLU A 3 -25.48 21.27 -18.93
C GLU A 3 -24.98 22.71 -19.08
N PHE A 4 -23.87 23.05 -18.38
CA PHE A 4 -23.18 24.34 -18.48
C PHE A 4 -21.66 24.13 -18.33
N SER A 5 -20.86 24.96 -18.99
CA SER A 5 -19.42 24.93 -18.84
C SER A 5 -19.01 25.41 -17.45
N ALA A 6 -18.27 24.59 -16.72
CA ALA A 6 -17.84 24.83 -15.35
C ALA A 6 -16.32 25.08 -15.22
N GLY A 7 -15.62 25.13 -16.35
CA GLY A 7 -14.20 25.45 -16.42
C GLY A 7 -13.37 24.41 -17.14
N SER A 8 -12.09 24.75 -17.34
CA SER A 8 -11.12 23.88 -18.00
C SER A 8 -9.91 23.64 -17.11
N TYR A 9 -9.48 22.38 -17.04
CA TYR A 9 -8.39 21.88 -16.21
C TYR A 9 -7.46 21.00 -17.04
N ASP A 10 -6.24 20.79 -16.57
CA ASP A 10 -5.35 19.80 -17.16
C ASP A 10 -5.74 18.40 -16.69
N VAL A 11 -6.02 18.25 -15.39
CA VAL A 11 -6.38 16.96 -14.78
C VAL A 11 -7.62 17.09 -13.90
N ALA A 12 -8.56 16.15 -14.05
CA ALA A 12 -9.68 15.94 -13.15
C ALA A 12 -9.50 14.62 -12.38
N VAL A 13 -9.53 14.68 -11.05
CA VAL A 13 -9.42 13.51 -10.15
C VAL A 13 -10.77 13.24 -9.52
N ILE A 14 -11.27 12.02 -9.65
CA ILE A 14 -12.59 11.62 -9.16
C ILE A 14 -12.45 10.78 -7.89
N GLY A 15 -12.75 11.37 -6.75
CA GLY A 15 -12.63 10.78 -5.41
C GLY A 15 -11.41 11.31 -4.65
N ALA A 16 -11.62 11.83 -3.42
CA ALA A 16 -10.60 12.34 -2.51
C ALA A 16 -10.27 11.35 -1.36
N GLY A 17 -10.25 10.05 -1.66
CA GLY A 17 -9.63 9.02 -0.85
C GLY A 17 -8.10 9.05 -0.99
N HIS A 18 -7.38 8.08 -0.42
CA HIS A 18 -5.91 8.07 -0.41
C HIS A 18 -5.29 8.11 -1.83
N ALA A 19 -5.91 7.44 -2.81
CA ALA A 19 -5.46 7.51 -4.19
C ALA A 19 -5.65 8.91 -4.79
N GLY A 20 -6.85 9.50 -4.61
CA GLY A 20 -7.15 10.81 -5.19
C GLY A 20 -6.36 11.94 -4.57
N ILE A 21 -6.05 11.84 -3.26
CA ILE A 21 -5.18 12.81 -2.58
C ILE A 21 -3.79 12.82 -3.21
N GLU A 22 -3.14 11.67 -3.30
CA GLU A 22 -1.78 11.58 -3.85
C GLU A 22 -1.74 11.90 -5.36
N ALA A 23 -2.77 11.51 -6.13
CA ALA A 23 -2.88 11.87 -7.53
C ALA A 23 -3.01 13.39 -7.71
N SER A 24 -3.88 14.03 -6.94
CA SER A 24 -4.12 15.47 -7.00
C SER A 24 -2.90 16.28 -6.61
N LEU A 25 -2.23 15.90 -5.52
CA LEU A 25 -1.00 16.56 -5.07
C LEU A 25 0.13 16.38 -6.07
N ALA A 26 0.32 15.18 -6.63
CA ALA A 26 1.35 14.93 -7.64
C ALA A 26 1.12 15.80 -8.88
N CYS A 27 -0.10 15.83 -9.43
CA CYS A 27 -0.45 16.65 -10.57
C CYS A 27 -0.22 18.14 -10.31
N ALA A 28 -0.74 18.66 -9.19
CA ALA A 28 -0.66 20.08 -8.85
C ALA A 28 0.79 20.54 -8.59
N ARG A 29 1.58 19.74 -7.87
CA ARG A 29 3.01 20.00 -7.60
C ARG A 29 3.86 19.96 -8.87
N LEU A 30 3.45 19.18 -9.87
CA LEU A 30 4.04 19.15 -11.21
C LEU A 30 3.52 20.28 -12.13
N GLY A 31 2.76 21.24 -11.58
CA GLY A 31 2.30 22.44 -12.29
C GLY A 31 1.04 22.25 -13.14
N MET A 32 0.32 21.12 -12.97
CA MET A 32 -0.95 20.90 -13.68
C MET A 32 -2.10 21.62 -12.96
N LYS A 33 -2.93 22.36 -13.71
CA LYS A 33 -4.18 22.89 -13.19
C LYS A 33 -5.15 21.74 -12.93
N THR A 34 -5.33 21.39 -11.66
CA THR A 34 -6.00 20.17 -11.21
C THR A 34 -7.31 20.49 -10.49
N VAL A 35 -8.35 19.70 -10.72
CA VAL A 35 -9.56 19.68 -9.89
C VAL A 35 -9.75 18.29 -9.30
N CYS A 36 -9.97 18.24 -7.98
CA CYS A 36 -10.29 17.00 -7.25
C CYS A 36 -11.75 17.04 -6.79
N PHE A 37 -12.53 16.06 -7.20
CA PHE A 37 -13.93 15.93 -6.83
C PHE A 37 -14.10 14.92 -5.69
N THR A 38 -14.96 15.26 -4.74
CA THR A 38 -15.40 14.35 -3.67
C THR A 38 -16.89 14.49 -3.46
N ILE A 39 -17.55 13.39 -3.09
CA ILE A 39 -18.99 13.43 -2.73
C ILE A 39 -19.23 14.09 -1.38
N ASN A 40 -18.19 14.18 -0.53
CA ASN A 40 -18.29 14.82 0.79
C ASN A 40 -16.91 15.38 1.20
N LEU A 41 -16.82 16.70 1.40
CA LEU A 41 -15.61 17.37 1.86
C LEU A 41 -15.14 16.93 3.26
N ASP A 42 -16.04 16.47 4.11
CA ASP A 42 -15.69 15.99 5.45
C ASP A 42 -15.25 14.53 5.48
N ALA A 43 -15.21 13.88 4.29
CA ALA A 43 -14.73 12.52 4.10
C ALA A 43 -13.42 12.42 3.31
N VAL A 44 -12.71 13.53 3.09
CA VAL A 44 -11.38 13.53 2.49
C VAL A 44 -10.43 12.69 3.35
N GLY A 45 -9.66 11.78 2.73
CA GLY A 45 -8.74 10.90 3.45
C GLY A 45 -9.42 9.94 4.42
N ASN A 46 -10.69 9.59 4.17
CA ASN A 46 -11.46 8.75 5.07
C ASN A 46 -10.82 7.36 5.26
N MET A 47 -10.85 6.89 6.51
CA MET A 47 -10.43 5.55 6.92
C MET A 47 -11.64 4.73 7.40
N PRO A 48 -12.48 4.21 6.50
CA PRO A 48 -13.71 3.51 6.90
C PRO A 48 -13.46 2.12 7.47
N CYS A 49 -12.27 1.58 7.28
CA CYS A 49 -11.83 0.33 7.90
C CYS A 49 -10.99 0.63 9.15
N ASN A 50 -9.77 0.12 9.26
CA ASN A 50 -8.93 0.34 10.44
C ASN A 50 -8.30 1.75 10.45
N PRO A 51 -8.17 2.39 11.62
CA PRO A 51 -7.51 3.69 11.77
C PRO A 51 -5.99 3.53 11.88
N ALA A 52 -5.38 2.90 10.89
CA ALA A 52 -3.96 2.61 10.89
C ALA A 52 -3.33 2.72 9.52
N ILE A 53 -2.09 3.20 9.48
CA ILE A 53 -1.24 3.29 8.29
C ILE A 53 -0.06 2.33 8.46
N GLY A 54 0.32 1.64 7.39
CA GLY A 54 1.45 0.71 7.38
C GLY A 54 1.09 -0.72 7.79
N GLY A 55 2.08 -1.44 8.31
CA GLY A 55 2.01 -2.89 8.54
C GLY A 55 2.77 -3.68 7.48
N THR A 56 2.70 -5.01 7.56
CA THR A 56 3.51 -5.91 6.73
C THR A 56 3.33 -5.67 5.23
N GLY A 57 4.43 -5.30 4.55
CA GLY A 57 4.46 -4.91 3.14
C GLY A 57 3.97 -3.47 2.89
N LYS A 58 3.01 -2.99 3.65
CA LYS A 58 2.40 -1.67 3.50
C LYS A 58 3.31 -0.55 4.00
N GLY A 59 4.02 -0.75 5.12
CA GLY A 59 5.02 0.20 5.61
C GLY A 59 6.11 0.49 4.59
N HIS A 60 6.43 -0.49 3.72
CA HIS A 60 7.35 -0.32 2.60
C HIS A 60 6.79 0.68 1.59
N LEU A 61 5.49 0.53 1.20
CA LEU A 61 4.83 1.45 0.27
C LEU A 61 4.81 2.89 0.80
N VAL A 62 4.50 3.08 2.09
CA VAL A 62 4.45 4.42 2.71
C VAL A 62 5.82 5.09 2.66
N ARG A 63 6.89 4.34 2.99
CA ARG A 63 8.28 4.83 2.94
C ARG A 63 8.75 5.12 1.52
N GLU A 64 8.38 4.28 0.56
CA GLU A 64 8.70 4.49 -0.85
C GLU A 64 7.97 5.70 -1.42
N LEU A 65 6.71 5.89 -1.04
CA LEU A 65 5.91 7.06 -1.42
C LEU A 65 6.51 8.35 -0.85
N ASP A 66 6.91 8.35 0.42
CA ASP A 66 7.57 9.49 1.07
C ASP A 66 8.89 9.86 0.37
N ALA A 67 9.69 8.85 0.03
CA ALA A 67 10.97 9.03 -0.67
C ALA A 67 10.80 9.63 -2.08
N LEU A 68 9.64 9.43 -2.71
CA LEU A 68 9.27 10.01 -4.00
C LEU A 68 8.61 11.39 -3.88
N GLY A 69 8.28 11.85 -2.67
CA GLY A 69 7.64 13.15 -2.44
C GLY A 69 6.13 13.11 -2.21
N GLY A 70 5.55 11.93 -1.90
CA GLY A 70 4.14 11.80 -1.51
C GLY A 70 3.84 12.33 -0.10
N GLU A 71 2.56 12.39 0.28
CA GLU A 71 2.10 13.08 1.50
C GLU A 71 1.71 12.13 2.65
N MET A 72 1.33 10.88 2.36
CA MET A 72 0.75 9.97 3.34
C MET A 72 1.61 9.78 4.59
N ALA A 73 2.94 9.67 4.45
CA ALA A 73 3.85 9.44 5.57
C ALA A 73 3.88 10.65 6.52
N ARG A 74 3.93 11.86 5.97
CA ARG A 74 3.93 13.12 6.74
C ARG A 74 2.64 13.31 7.50
N ALA A 75 1.50 13.08 6.84
CA ALA A 75 0.19 13.14 7.47
C ALA A 75 0.02 12.06 8.55
N ALA A 76 0.55 10.85 8.31
CA ALA A 76 0.56 9.78 9.30
C ALA A 76 1.36 10.19 10.55
N ASP A 77 2.55 10.77 10.40
CA ASP A 77 3.37 11.21 11.53
C ASP A 77 2.68 12.33 12.36
N LEU A 78 1.93 13.21 11.71
CA LEU A 78 1.18 14.27 12.37
C LEU A 78 -0.08 13.80 13.10
N ALA A 79 -0.68 12.68 12.64
CA ALA A 79 -1.93 12.15 13.16
C ALA A 79 -1.76 10.87 14.00
N CYS A 80 -0.56 10.31 14.06
CA CYS A 80 -0.33 9.06 14.76
C CYS A 80 -0.42 9.21 16.28
N ILE A 81 -1.03 8.20 16.90
CA ILE A 81 -1.22 8.10 18.34
C ILE A 81 -0.49 6.90 18.95
N GLN A 82 -0.06 5.92 18.13
CA GLN A 82 0.82 4.82 18.55
C GLN A 82 1.62 4.28 17.36
N TYR A 83 2.92 4.00 17.59
CA TYR A 83 3.83 3.40 16.60
C TYR A 83 4.30 2.03 17.06
N ARG A 84 4.40 1.11 16.12
CA ARG A 84 4.97 -0.22 16.36
C ARG A 84 5.69 -0.75 15.13
N MET A 85 6.93 -1.19 15.30
CA MET A 85 7.67 -1.95 14.29
C MET A 85 7.28 -3.42 14.35
N LEU A 86 6.59 -3.90 13.32
CA LEU A 86 6.22 -5.30 13.21
C LEU A 86 7.37 -6.14 12.67
N ASN A 87 7.37 -7.44 13.03
CA ASN A 87 8.33 -8.44 12.55
C ASN A 87 9.81 -8.17 12.92
N ARG A 88 10.12 -7.41 13.98
CA ARG A 88 11.51 -7.16 14.41
C ARG A 88 12.34 -8.45 14.56
N GLY A 89 11.79 -9.52 15.08
CA GLY A 89 12.45 -10.82 15.24
C GLY A 89 12.67 -11.61 13.95
N LYS A 90 12.19 -11.13 12.79
CA LYS A 90 12.30 -11.83 11.49
C LYS A 90 13.34 -11.22 10.54
N GLY A 91 14.04 -10.18 10.97
CA GLY A 91 15.07 -9.49 10.20
C GLY A 91 14.55 -8.34 9.32
N PRO A 92 15.49 -7.47 8.85
CA PRO A 92 15.18 -6.17 8.24
C PRO A 92 14.40 -6.25 6.93
N ALA A 93 14.50 -7.35 6.19
CA ALA A 93 13.75 -7.55 4.95
C ALA A 93 12.22 -7.55 5.10
N VAL A 94 11.72 -7.72 6.32
CA VAL A 94 10.28 -7.81 6.61
C VAL A 94 9.86 -6.92 7.78
N TRP A 95 10.77 -6.12 8.33
CA TRP A 95 10.41 -5.08 9.29
C TRP A 95 9.39 -4.14 8.66
N SER A 96 8.34 -3.85 9.38
CA SER A 96 7.22 -3.11 8.81
C SER A 96 6.64 -2.19 9.87
N LEU A 97 6.83 -0.89 9.70
CA LEU A 97 6.28 0.12 10.59
C LEU A 97 4.77 0.16 10.46
N ARG A 98 4.08 0.30 11.59
CA ARG A 98 2.64 0.51 11.67
C ARG A 98 2.36 1.66 12.64
N ALA A 99 1.55 2.59 12.19
CA ALA A 99 1.04 3.72 12.96
C ALA A 99 -0.46 3.57 13.18
N GLN A 100 -0.89 3.58 14.45
CA GLN A 100 -2.29 3.80 14.80
C GLN A 100 -2.55 5.29 14.70
N ALA A 101 -3.53 5.70 13.90
CA ALA A 101 -3.80 7.11 13.63
C ALA A 101 -5.08 7.58 14.31
N ASP A 102 -5.08 8.83 14.74
CA ASP A 102 -6.32 9.55 14.99
C ASP A 102 -7.00 9.83 13.64
N ARG A 103 -8.11 9.13 13.40
CA ARG A 103 -8.82 9.17 12.12
C ARG A 103 -9.26 10.59 11.74
N ARG A 104 -9.80 11.34 12.68
CA ARG A 104 -10.31 12.70 12.42
C ARG A 104 -9.20 13.69 12.17
N ARG A 105 -8.13 13.58 12.93
CA ARG A 105 -6.94 14.42 12.74
C ARG A 105 -6.28 14.16 11.40
N TYR A 106 -6.16 12.89 10.98
CA TYR A 106 -5.64 12.53 9.67
C TYR A 106 -6.48 13.12 8.53
N GLN A 107 -7.81 13.00 8.61
CA GLN A 107 -8.73 13.59 7.64
C GLN A 107 -8.58 15.12 7.56
N SER A 108 -8.51 15.80 8.69
CA SER A 108 -8.33 17.25 8.76
C SER A 108 -7.02 17.70 8.12
N ILE A 109 -5.92 17.00 8.40
CA ILE A 109 -4.60 17.28 7.81
C ILE A 109 -4.66 17.11 6.30
N MET A 110 -5.16 16.00 5.81
CA MET A 110 -5.23 15.71 4.37
C MET A 110 -6.14 16.68 3.62
N LYS A 111 -7.29 17.02 4.19
CA LYS A 111 -8.20 18.03 3.63
C LYS A 111 -7.50 19.38 3.52
N HIS A 112 -6.89 19.84 4.61
CA HIS A 112 -6.18 21.12 4.62
C HIS A 112 -5.01 21.15 3.62
N THR A 113 -4.27 20.05 3.49
CA THR A 113 -3.19 19.92 2.50
C THR A 113 -3.71 20.09 1.08
N LEU A 114 -4.86 19.50 0.73
CA LEU A 114 -5.47 19.70 -0.60
C LEU A 114 -5.97 21.13 -0.80
N GLU A 115 -6.61 21.72 0.21
CA GLU A 115 -7.19 23.07 0.15
C GLU A 115 -6.13 24.16 -0.03
N THR A 116 -4.93 23.94 0.53
CA THR A 116 -3.82 24.91 0.49
C THR A 116 -2.83 24.67 -0.65
N GLN A 117 -2.96 23.56 -1.38
CA GLN A 117 -2.06 23.25 -2.50
C GLN A 117 -2.33 24.17 -3.69
N GLU A 118 -1.29 24.89 -4.15
CA GLU A 118 -1.36 25.66 -5.39
C GLU A 118 -1.71 24.77 -6.59
N ASN A 119 -2.37 25.34 -7.58
CA ASN A 119 -2.85 24.67 -8.81
C ASN A 119 -3.90 23.57 -8.55
N LEU A 120 -4.48 23.47 -7.36
CA LEU A 120 -5.48 22.47 -6.99
C LEU A 120 -6.79 23.12 -6.52
N LEU A 121 -7.91 22.70 -7.11
CA LEU A 121 -9.24 22.98 -6.63
C LEU A 121 -9.83 21.71 -6.02
N LEU A 122 -10.14 21.70 -4.73
CA LEU A 122 -10.94 20.67 -4.10
C LEU A 122 -12.42 21.05 -4.16
N ARG A 123 -13.28 20.17 -4.70
CA ARG A 123 -14.70 20.45 -4.91
C ARG A 123 -15.59 19.30 -4.47
N GLN A 124 -16.64 19.63 -3.71
CA GLN A 124 -17.71 18.69 -3.44
C GLN A 124 -18.68 18.65 -4.63
N SER A 125 -18.71 17.54 -5.33
CA SER A 125 -19.70 17.21 -6.35
C SER A 125 -19.54 15.75 -6.75
N GLU A 126 -20.63 15.07 -7.07
CA GLU A 126 -20.59 13.75 -7.67
C GLU A 126 -20.38 13.86 -9.18
N ILE A 127 -19.43 13.08 -9.71
CA ILE A 127 -19.26 12.91 -11.15
C ILE A 127 -20.15 11.76 -11.60
N VAL A 128 -20.97 12.04 -12.59
CA VAL A 128 -21.98 11.10 -13.11
C VAL A 128 -21.68 10.60 -14.52
N ASP A 129 -20.83 11.32 -15.27
CA ASP A 129 -20.49 10.94 -16.67
C ASP A 129 -19.10 11.42 -17.06
N LEU A 130 -18.52 10.76 -18.06
CA LEU A 130 -17.28 11.11 -18.74
C LEU A 130 -17.54 11.38 -20.22
N ARG A 131 -16.92 12.43 -20.78
CA ARG A 131 -16.95 12.68 -22.22
C ARG A 131 -15.68 12.16 -22.86
N VAL A 132 -15.86 11.43 -23.95
CA VAL A 132 -14.77 10.90 -24.78
C VAL A 132 -14.95 11.39 -26.20
N THR A 133 -13.91 12.00 -26.76
CA THR A 133 -13.88 12.52 -28.14
C THR A 133 -12.67 11.91 -28.84
N ASP A 134 -12.88 11.28 -29.99
CA ASP A 134 -11.82 10.65 -30.79
C ASP A 134 -10.90 9.71 -30.00
N GLY A 135 -11.48 8.91 -29.08
CA GLY A 135 -10.74 7.97 -28.24
C GLY A 135 -9.97 8.59 -27.07
N HIS A 136 -10.14 9.89 -26.81
CA HIS A 136 -9.51 10.62 -25.70
C HIS A 136 -10.58 11.11 -24.73
N VAL A 137 -10.30 11.04 -23.42
CA VAL A 137 -11.15 11.71 -22.43
C VAL A 137 -11.07 13.23 -22.64
N SER A 138 -12.21 13.91 -22.59
CA SER A 138 -12.29 15.36 -22.86
C SER A 138 -12.96 16.18 -21.75
N ALA A 139 -13.86 15.58 -20.98
CA ALA A 139 -14.52 16.26 -19.86
C ALA A 139 -15.11 15.28 -18.85
N VAL A 140 -15.43 15.80 -17.67
CA VAL A 140 -16.25 15.13 -16.64
C VAL A 140 -17.52 15.93 -16.42
N VAL A 141 -18.62 15.24 -16.10
CA VAL A 141 -19.94 15.86 -15.89
C VAL A 141 -20.40 15.59 -14.47
N THR A 142 -20.80 16.65 -13.77
CA THR A 142 -21.34 16.55 -12.42
C THR A 142 -22.84 16.26 -12.40
N GLU A 143 -23.35 15.75 -11.30
CA GLU A 143 -24.77 15.52 -11.05
C GLU A 143 -25.65 16.76 -11.27
N THR A 144 -25.08 17.97 -11.07
CA THR A 144 -25.76 19.25 -11.23
C THR A 144 -25.66 19.82 -12.65
N GLY A 145 -25.05 19.08 -13.60
CA GLY A 145 -24.90 19.47 -15.01
C GLY A 145 -23.66 20.32 -15.31
N GLY A 146 -22.76 20.52 -14.37
CA GLY A 146 -21.47 21.18 -14.62
C GLY A 146 -20.56 20.31 -15.48
N VAL A 147 -20.10 20.83 -16.61
CA VAL A 147 -19.13 20.17 -17.50
C VAL A 147 -17.76 20.80 -17.29
N TYR A 148 -16.80 19.98 -16.86
CA TYR A 148 -15.42 20.37 -16.62
C TYR A 148 -14.54 19.75 -17.70
N ASP A 149 -14.01 20.57 -18.59
CA ASP A 149 -13.05 20.10 -19.59
C ASP A 149 -11.77 19.64 -18.89
N ALA A 150 -11.23 18.50 -19.30
CA ALA A 150 -10.00 17.94 -18.76
C ALA A 150 -9.23 17.16 -19.82
N LYS A 151 -7.90 17.32 -19.85
CA LYS A 151 -7.00 16.58 -20.76
C LYS A 151 -6.72 15.16 -20.24
N ALA A 152 -6.82 14.95 -18.93
CA ALA A 152 -6.72 13.65 -18.29
C ALA A 152 -7.71 13.53 -17.12
N VAL A 153 -8.19 12.31 -16.89
CA VAL A 153 -9.10 11.97 -15.78
C VAL A 153 -8.52 10.79 -15.02
N ILE A 154 -8.50 10.88 -13.67
CA ILE A 154 -8.01 9.81 -12.79
C ILE A 154 -9.17 9.32 -11.92
N LEU A 155 -9.58 8.06 -12.13
CA LEU A 155 -10.65 7.41 -11.39
C LEU A 155 -10.12 6.83 -10.07
N CYS A 156 -10.56 7.41 -8.95
CA CYS A 156 -10.21 7.04 -7.58
C CYS A 156 -11.46 6.72 -6.75
N SER A 157 -12.41 5.99 -7.33
CA SER A 157 -13.77 5.78 -6.79
C SER A 157 -13.84 4.96 -5.49
N GLY A 158 -12.74 4.31 -5.07
CA GLY A 158 -12.71 3.53 -3.84
C GLY A 158 -13.75 2.41 -3.83
N THR A 159 -14.57 2.36 -2.76
CA THR A 159 -15.66 1.39 -2.59
C THR A 159 -17.05 1.99 -2.88
N PHE A 160 -17.09 3.14 -3.57
CA PHE A 160 -18.35 3.85 -3.84
C PHE A 160 -19.00 3.47 -5.18
N LEU A 161 -18.19 3.00 -6.15
CA LEU A 161 -18.67 2.70 -7.49
C LEU A 161 -19.62 1.49 -7.46
N ASP A 162 -20.90 1.71 -7.76
CA ASP A 162 -21.98 0.75 -7.59
C ASP A 162 -21.96 0.08 -6.20
N GLY A 163 -21.71 0.92 -5.17
CA GLY A 163 -21.48 0.49 -3.79
C GLY A 163 -22.74 -0.07 -3.14
N ARG A 164 -22.59 -1.20 -2.41
CA ARG A 164 -23.70 -1.85 -1.70
C ARG A 164 -23.22 -2.34 -0.35
N THR A 165 -23.78 -1.78 0.75
CA THR A 165 -23.48 -2.21 2.13
C THR A 165 -24.49 -3.26 2.59
N ILE A 166 -24.00 -4.25 3.36
CA ILE A 166 -24.75 -5.45 3.72
C ILE A 166 -24.52 -5.78 5.20
N VAL A 167 -25.61 -5.86 5.97
CA VAL A 167 -25.65 -6.29 7.37
C VAL A 167 -26.79 -7.31 7.51
N GLY A 168 -26.48 -8.58 7.62
CA GLY A 168 -27.49 -9.65 7.58
C GLY A 168 -28.36 -9.52 6.35
N GLU A 169 -29.66 -9.47 6.56
CA GLU A 169 -30.68 -9.35 5.53
C GLU A 169 -30.85 -7.90 4.99
N CYS A 170 -30.22 -6.91 5.66
CA CYS A 170 -30.29 -5.51 5.28
C CYS A 170 -29.25 -5.18 4.20
N VAL A 171 -29.72 -4.92 2.98
CA VAL A 171 -28.91 -4.50 1.84
C VAL A 171 -29.26 -3.08 1.45
N ARG A 172 -28.26 -2.20 1.30
CA ARG A 172 -28.45 -0.78 0.94
C ARG A 172 -27.47 -0.36 -0.15
N GLU A 173 -27.94 0.35 -1.15
CA GLU A 173 -27.10 1.07 -2.11
C GLU A 173 -26.44 2.24 -1.37
N SER A 174 -25.21 2.03 -0.94
CA SER A 174 -24.46 3.04 -0.16
C SER A 174 -22.95 2.76 -0.23
N GLY A 175 -22.18 3.82 -0.02
CA GLY A 175 -20.77 3.75 0.33
C GLY A 175 -20.56 3.57 1.84
N PRO A 176 -19.31 3.61 2.30
CA PRO A 176 -18.97 3.53 3.72
C PRO A 176 -19.48 4.74 4.49
N ASP A 177 -19.65 4.54 5.81
CA ASP A 177 -20.06 5.60 6.76
C ASP A 177 -21.41 6.28 6.44
N GLY A 178 -22.32 5.58 5.76
CA GLY A 178 -23.66 6.09 5.41
C GLY A 178 -23.69 7.08 4.24
N MET A 179 -22.58 7.25 3.52
CA MET A 179 -22.55 8.06 2.30
C MET A 179 -23.22 7.31 1.15
N HIS A 180 -23.77 8.05 0.17
CA HIS A 180 -24.40 7.44 -1.01
C HIS A 180 -23.39 6.74 -1.92
N ALA A 181 -23.87 5.78 -2.71
CA ALA A 181 -23.09 5.09 -3.73
C ALA A 181 -23.08 5.88 -5.04
N SER A 182 -22.03 5.71 -5.84
CA SER A 182 -21.90 6.30 -7.17
C SER A 182 -22.42 5.33 -8.23
N LEU A 183 -23.74 5.33 -8.46
CA LEU A 183 -24.41 4.39 -9.36
C LEU A 183 -24.33 4.87 -10.82
N THR A 184 -24.63 6.15 -11.05
CA THR A 184 -24.70 6.71 -12.41
C THR A 184 -23.34 6.70 -13.11
N LEU A 185 -22.26 6.98 -12.39
CA LEU A 185 -20.90 6.85 -12.94
C LEU A 185 -20.57 5.41 -13.32
N ALA A 186 -20.99 4.42 -12.51
CA ALA A 186 -20.77 3.00 -12.83
C ALA A 186 -21.45 2.61 -14.17
N GLU A 187 -22.68 3.08 -14.38
CA GLU A 187 -23.38 2.86 -15.66
C GLU A 187 -22.67 3.56 -16.83
N ALA A 188 -22.20 4.79 -16.65
CA ALA A 188 -21.45 5.53 -17.66
C ALA A 188 -20.16 4.78 -18.05
N LEU A 189 -19.40 4.27 -17.08
CA LEU A 189 -18.19 3.49 -17.33
C LEU A 189 -18.47 2.17 -18.07
N ARG A 190 -19.58 1.47 -17.73
CA ARG A 190 -20.02 0.28 -18.48
C ARG A 190 -20.37 0.62 -19.93
N LYS A 191 -21.06 1.74 -20.18
CA LYS A 191 -21.38 2.23 -21.54
C LYS A 191 -20.14 2.57 -22.35
N LEU A 192 -19.08 3.06 -21.70
CA LEU A 192 -17.77 3.30 -22.32
C LEU A 192 -16.95 2.01 -22.56
N GLY A 193 -17.48 0.85 -22.17
CA GLY A 193 -16.86 -0.45 -22.42
C GLY A 193 -15.74 -0.82 -21.43
N LEU A 194 -15.68 -0.19 -20.25
CA LEU A 194 -14.70 -0.59 -19.23
C LEU A 194 -15.05 -1.98 -18.68
N PRO A 195 -14.08 -2.92 -18.58
CA PRO A 195 -14.30 -4.27 -18.07
C PRO A 195 -14.40 -4.26 -16.53
N LEU A 196 -15.57 -3.92 -16.02
CA LEU A 196 -15.81 -3.86 -14.58
C LEU A 196 -16.03 -5.25 -13.99
N ARG A 197 -15.56 -5.42 -12.75
CA ARG A 197 -15.67 -6.62 -11.91
C ARG A 197 -16.23 -6.25 -10.56
N ARG A 198 -16.85 -7.22 -9.86
CA ARG A 198 -17.42 -7.05 -8.52
C ARG A 198 -16.50 -7.60 -7.45
N PHE A 199 -16.05 -6.73 -6.53
CA PHE A 199 -15.30 -7.14 -5.34
C PHE A 199 -16.05 -6.78 -4.06
N LYS A 200 -15.64 -7.39 -2.97
CA LYS A 200 -16.16 -7.06 -1.65
C LYS A 200 -15.03 -6.83 -0.65
N THR A 201 -15.30 -5.98 0.31
CA THR A 201 -14.51 -5.90 1.55
C THR A 201 -15.46 -5.84 2.74
N GLY A 202 -14.95 -5.67 3.95
CA GLY A 202 -15.76 -5.58 5.15
C GLY A 202 -15.02 -4.88 6.26
N THR A 203 -15.76 -4.47 7.28
CA THR A 203 -15.23 -3.81 8.46
C THR A 203 -15.82 -4.45 9.72
N PRO A 204 -15.10 -4.49 10.86
CA PRO A 204 -15.63 -4.96 12.11
C PRO A 204 -16.54 -3.91 12.78
N PRO A 205 -17.26 -4.29 13.85
CA PRO A 205 -18.04 -3.35 14.63
C PRO A 205 -17.15 -2.34 15.35
N ARG A 206 -17.72 -1.19 15.67
CA ARG A 206 -17.13 -0.22 16.61
C ARG A 206 -17.96 -0.23 17.88
N VAL A 207 -17.26 -0.22 19.01
CA VAL A 207 -17.87 -0.26 20.33
C VAL A 207 -17.49 0.95 21.16
N ASN A 208 -18.32 1.27 22.14
CA ASN A 208 -18.06 2.35 23.10
C ASN A 208 -17.04 1.90 24.14
N ALA A 209 -15.92 2.61 24.28
CA ALA A 209 -14.85 2.32 25.24
C ALA A 209 -15.36 2.21 26.69
N ARG A 210 -16.37 2.98 27.06
CA ARG A 210 -16.98 2.96 28.40
C ARG A 210 -17.68 1.64 28.74
N SER A 211 -17.99 0.83 27.73
CA SER A 211 -18.64 -0.47 27.88
C SER A 211 -17.66 -1.66 27.85
N VAL A 212 -16.35 -1.39 27.78
CA VAL A 212 -15.29 -2.40 27.65
C VAL A 212 -14.56 -2.59 28.98
N ASP A 213 -14.36 -3.84 29.41
CA ASP A 213 -13.54 -4.18 30.57
C ASP A 213 -12.10 -4.50 30.15
N PHE A 214 -11.27 -3.46 30.09
CA PHE A 214 -9.86 -3.57 29.70
C PHE A 214 -9.01 -4.38 30.71
N SER A 215 -9.46 -4.55 31.95
CA SER A 215 -8.72 -5.32 32.96
C SER A 215 -8.59 -6.81 32.60
N GLN A 216 -9.43 -7.29 31.69
CA GLN A 216 -9.45 -8.66 31.21
C GLN A 216 -8.64 -8.87 29.93
N MET A 217 -7.98 -7.85 29.43
CA MET A 217 -7.26 -7.87 28.15
C MET A 217 -5.77 -7.66 28.34
N GLU A 218 -4.98 -8.13 27.37
CA GLU A 218 -3.54 -7.92 27.35
C GLU A 218 -3.21 -6.55 26.73
N VAL A 219 -2.47 -5.72 27.47
CA VAL A 219 -2.04 -4.40 26.99
C VAL A 219 -1.01 -4.55 25.88
N GLN A 220 -1.23 -3.85 24.78
CA GLN A 220 -0.32 -3.76 23.62
C GLN A 220 0.25 -2.35 23.52
N THR A 221 1.46 -2.17 24.06
CA THR A 221 2.19 -0.90 24.01
C THR A 221 2.78 -0.66 22.62
N GLY A 222 3.02 0.60 22.29
CA GLY A 222 3.88 0.97 21.16
C GLY A 222 5.36 0.70 21.45
N ASP A 223 6.21 0.97 20.46
CA ASP A 223 7.67 0.90 20.62
C ASP A 223 8.14 1.95 21.64
N GLU A 224 9.15 1.64 22.46
CA GLU A 224 9.75 2.59 23.42
C GLU A 224 10.40 3.78 22.71
N THR A 225 11.03 3.53 21.58
CA THR A 225 11.62 4.55 20.72
C THR A 225 10.93 4.48 19.34
N PRO A 226 9.82 5.21 19.16
CA PRO A 226 9.10 5.20 17.91
C PRO A 226 9.90 5.79 16.76
N LEU A 227 9.81 5.18 15.59
CA LEU A 227 10.39 5.69 14.36
C LEU A 227 9.28 6.36 13.52
N PRO A 228 9.49 7.57 12.99
CA PRO A 228 8.51 8.21 12.11
C PRO A 228 8.43 7.49 10.77
N PHE A 229 7.34 7.65 10.05
CA PHE A 229 7.21 7.19 8.67
C PHE A 229 8.00 8.05 7.70
N SER A 230 7.86 9.38 7.80
CA SER A 230 8.53 10.29 6.88
C SER A 230 10.01 10.48 7.23
N PHE A 231 10.85 10.41 6.19
CA PHE A 231 12.26 10.76 6.30
C PHE A 231 12.49 12.26 6.57
N SER A 232 11.44 13.08 6.41
CA SER A 232 11.49 14.51 6.70
C SER A 232 11.11 14.87 8.13
N THR A 233 10.49 13.96 8.88
CA THR A 233 10.07 14.18 10.27
C THR A 233 11.28 14.22 11.20
N GLN A 234 11.53 15.38 11.80
CA GLN A 234 12.70 15.59 12.67
C GLN A 234 12.40 15.28 14.14
N THR A 235 11.19 15.58 14.60
CA THR A 235 10.78 15.32 15.97
C THR A 235 10.30 13.87 16.08
N PRO A 236 10.92 13.03 16.95
CA PRO A 236 10.46 11.68 17.16
C PRO A 236 8.99 11.65 17.59
N PRO A 237 8.16 10.80 16.98
CA PRO A 237 6.77 10.66 17.39
C PRO A 237 6.68 10.09 18.81
N GLN A 238 5.53 10.29 19.46
CA GLN A 238 5.27 9.79 20.80
C GLN A 238 4.03 8.89 20.80
N ASN A 239 4.10 7.79 21.56
CA ASN A 239 2.93 6.96 21.82
C ASN A 239 2.04 7.64 22.88
N GLN A 240 0.78 7.88 22.55
CA GLN A 240 -0.20 8.56 23.38
C GLN A 240 -1.25 7.60 23.94
N VAL A 241 -1.41 6.42 23.31
CA VAL A 241 -2.41 5.41 23.66
C VAL A 241 -1.79 4.02 23.65
N VAL A 242 -2.52 3.07 24.23
CA VAL A 242 -2.26 1.63 24.11
C VAL A 242 -3.42 0.97 23.35
N CYS A 243 -3.14 -0.12 22.68
CA CYS A 243 -4.16 -1.04 22.18
C CYS A 243 -4.28 -2.23 23.13
N TYR A 244 -5.30 -3.06 22.94
CA TYR A 244 -5.50 -4.24 23.77
C TYR A 244 -5.68 -5.46 22.89
N LEU A 245 -5.31 -6.62 23.42
CA LEU A 245 -5.46 -7.92 22.78
C LEU A 245 -6.40 -8.80 23.60
N THR A 246 -7.40 -9.34 22.93
CA THR A 246 -8.28 -10.39 23.43
C THR A 246 -8.49 -11.47 22.37
N TYR A 247 -9.36 -12.42 22.62
CA TYR A 247 -9.55 -13.58 21.75
C TYR A 247 -11.02 -13.96 21.65
N THR A 248 -11.42 -14.52 20.50
CA THR A 248 -12.68 -15.24 20.40
C THR A 248 -12.66 -16.46 21.33
N SER A 249 -13.83 -16.93 21.75
CA SER A 249 -14.05 -18.12 22.56
C SER A 249 -14.75 -19.22 21.75
N GLU A 250 -14.88 -20.41 22.34
CA GLU A 250 -15.72 -21.49 21.77
C GLU A 250 -17.18 -21.05 21.64
N GLU A 251 -17.66 -20.26 22.61
CA GLU A 251 -19.00 -19.67 22.57
C GLU A 251 -19.16 -18.72 21.39
N THR A 252 -18.16 -17.86 21.11
CA THR A 252 -18.15 -17.01 19.91
C THR A 252 -18.27 -17.86 18.64
N HIS A 253 -17.51 -18.97 18.59
CA HIS A 253 -17.53 -19.87 17.44
C HIS A 253 -18.87 -20.61 17.30
N ARG A 254 -19.49 -20.97 18.43
CA ARG A 254 -20.83 -21.59 18.45
C ARG A 254 -21.88 -20.63 17.91
N VAL A 255 -21.94 -19.40 18.42
CA VAL A 255 -22.88 -18.35 17.95
C VAL A 255 -22.75 -18.16 16.43
N ILE A 256 -21.54 -18.09 15.92
CA ILE A 256 -21.30 -17.90 14.48
C ILE A 256 -21.79 -19.13 13.68
N ARG A 257 -21.45 -20.36 14.12
CA ARG A 257 -21.84 -21.58 13.39
C ARG A 257 -23.35 -21.77 13.34
N GLU A 258 -24.06 -21.43 14.41
CA GLU A 258 -25.51 -21.53 14.50
C GLU A 258 -26.26 -20.53 13.62
N ASN A 259 -25.57 -19.45 13.14
CA ASN A 259 -26.14 -18.40 12.29
C ASN A 259 -25.49 -18.30 10.90
N LEU A 260 -24.77 -19.35 10.45
CA LEU A 260 -24.09 -19.31 9.14
C LEU A 260 -25.07 -19.19 7.97
N ASP A 261 -26.27 -19.73 8.08
CA ASP A 261 -27.35 -19.63 7.09
C ASP A 261 -27.85 -18.20 6.91
N ARG A 262 -27.68 -17.34 7.94
CA ARG A 262 -28.02 -15.93 7.93
C ARG A 262 -26.85 -15.04 7.52
N SER A 263 -25.66 -15.60 7.33
CA SER A 263 -24.50 -14.87 6.86
C SER A 263 -24.64 -14.51 5.38
N PRO A 264 -24.59 -13.25 4.97
CA PRO A 264 -24.65 -12.83 3.56
C PRO A 264 -23.61 -13.50 2.66
N ILE A 265 -22.48 -13.94 3.23
CA ILE A 265 -21.43 -14.66 2.49
C ILE A 265 -21.86 -16.09 2.17
N TYR A 266 -22.59 -16.77 3.06
CA TYR A 266 -22.99 -18.17 2.90
C TYR A 266 -24.40 -18.33 2.35
N SER A 267 -25.26 -17.32 2.50
CA SER A 267 -26.62 -17.29 1.91
C SER A 267 -26.63 -16.89 0.43
N GLY A 268 -25.48 -16.46 -0.13
CA GLY A 268 -25.39 -16.06 -1.55
C GLY A 268 -25.85 -14.63 -1.84
N VAL A 269 -26.10 -13.80 -0.83
CA VAL A 269 -26.44 -12.37 -0.98
C VAL A 269 -25.23 -11.58 -1.49
N ILE A 270 -24.02 -11.95 -1.02
CA ILE A 270 -22.76 -11.39 -1.47
C ILE A 270 -22.27 -12.16 -2.70
N GLU A 271 -22.12 -11.45 -3.83
CA GLU A 271 -21.62 -11.97 -5.10
C GLU A 271 -20.11 -11.68 -5.27
N GLY A 272 -19.64 -10.57 -4.70
CA GLY A 272 -18.27 -10.10 -4.84
C GLY A 272 -17.26 -10.95 -4.10
N VAL A 273 -16.09 -11.15 -4.71
CA VAL A 273 -14.99 -11.88 -4.11
C VAL A 273 -14.31 -11.02 -3.03
N GLY A 274 -14.11 -11.59 -1.84
CA GLY A 274 -13.48 -10.91 -0.71
C GLY A 274 -11.96 -11.12 -0.64
N PRO A 275 -11.24 -10.26 0.11
CA PRO A 275 -9.79 -10.33 0.22
C PRO A 275 -9.33 -11.56 1.03
N ARG A 276 -8.33 -12.27 0.50
CA ARG A 276 -7.75 -13.48 1.11
C ARG A 276 -7.13 -13.23 2.49
N TYR A 277 -6.47 -12.09 2.66
CA TYR A 277 -5.70 -11.78 3.88
C TYR A 277 -6.47 -10.98 4.94
N CYS A 278 -7.73 -10.67 4.68
CA CYS A 278 -8.63 -10.07 5.65
C CYS A 278 -10.03 -10.73 5.55
N PRO A 279 -10.09 -12.04 5.76
CA PRO A 279 -11.38 -12.73 5.74
C PRO A 279 -12.22 -12.25 6.93
N SER A 280 -13.54 -12.33 6.78
CA SER A 280 -14.46 -12.13 7.88
C SER A 280 -14.24 -13.20 8.97
N ILE A 281 -14.72 -12.92 10.17
CA ILE A 281 -14.55 -13.87 11.31
C ILE A 281 -15.27 -15.19 11.04
N GLU A 282 -16.46 -15.15 10.44
CA GLU A 282 -17.20 -16.37 10.04
C GLU A 282 -16.40 -17.19 9.02
N THR A 283 -15.74 -16.58 8.08
CA THR A 283 -14.86 -17.27 7.12
C THR A 283 -13.65 -17.90 7.80
N LYS A 284 -13.07 -17.24 8.81
CA LYS A 284 -11.95 -17.82 9.58
C LYS A 284 -12.38 -19.08 10.34
N ILE A 285 -13.54 -19.03 10.99
CA ILE A 285 -14.07 -20.16 11.79
C ILE A 285 -14.41 -21.36 10.91
N VAL A 286 -14.97 -21.12 9.71
CA VAL A 286 -15.26 -22.20 8.75
C VAL A 286 -13.98 -22.80 8.17
N ARG A 287 -13.00 -21.96 7.80
CA ARG A 287 -11.74 -22.43 7.20
C ARG A 287 -10.77 -23.07 8.17
N PHE A 288 -10.83 -22.69 9.45
CA PHE A 288 -9.92 -23.16 10.48
C PHE A 288 -10.69 -23.67 11.70
N PRO A 289 -11.51 -24.74 11.54
CA PRO A 289 -12.41 -25.24 12.58
C PRO A 289 -11.67 -25.74 13.83
N ASP A 290 -10.42 -26.21 13.67
CA ASP A 290 -9.58 -26.74 14.75
C ASP A 290 -8.88 -25.64 15.58
N LYS A 291 -9.00 -24.37 15.18
CA LYS A 291 -8.43 -23.26 15.95
C LYS A 291 -9.37 -22.89 17.10
N PRO A 292 -8.93 -23.06 18.37
CA PRO A 292 -9.81 -22.82 19.53
C PRO A 292 -10.13 -21.33 19.73
N ARG A 293 -9.32 -20.43 19.15
CA ARG A 293 -9.50 -18.96 19.28
C ARG A 293 -8.80 -18.20 18.16
N HIS A 294 -9.30 -17.00 17.88
CA HIS A 294 -8.71 -16.01 16.96
C HIS A 294 -8.39 -14.73 17.73
N GLN A 295 -7.28 -14.08 17.40
CA GLN A 295 -6.85 -12.82 17.99
C GLN A 295 -7.77 -11.66 17.55
N LEU A 296 -8.10 -10.79 18.51
CA LEU A 296 -8.83 -9.56 18.34
C LEU A 296 -8.03 -8.42 18.97
N PHE A 297 -7.77 -7.36 18.19
CA PHE A 297 -7.15 -6.15 18.72
C PHE A 297 -8.20 -5.08 18.90
N ILE A 298 -8.19 -4.44 20.06
CA ILE A 298 -9.08 -3.35 20.43
C ILE A 298 -8.29 -2.07 20.28
N GLU A 299 -8.67 -1.27 19.30
CA GLU A 299 -7.87 -0.13 18.81
C GLU A 299 -8.67 1.17 18.91
N PRO A 300 -8.14 2.22 19.57
CA PRO A 300 -8.81 3.52 19.61
C PRO A 300 -8.85 4.16 18.22
N MET A 301 -9.99 4.79 17.88
CA MET A 301 -10.20 5.49 16.61
C MET A 301 -9.65 6.92 16.60
N GLY A 302 -9.23 7.46 17.75
CA GLY A 302 -8.70 8.80 17.93
C GLY A 302 -8.55 9.14 19.41
N LEU A 303 -8.08 10.36 19.70
CA LEU A 303 -7.88 10.84 21.06
C LEU A 303 -9.16 11.40 21.67
N ASP A 304 -10.02 12.02 20.86
CA ASP A 304 -11.21 12.73 21.27
C ASP A 304 -12.49 11.94 20.93
N THR A 305 -12.45 10.61 21.10
CA THR A 305 -13.60 9.73 20.85
C THR A 305 -13.56 8.49 21.73
N GLU A 306 -14.71 8.00 22.13
CA GLU A 306 -14.88 6.72 22.83
C GLU A 306 -15.04 5.54 21.83
N GLU A 307 -14.91 5.79 20.52
CA GLU A 307 -15.07 4.76 19.49
C GLU A 307 -13.83 3.86 19.42
N LEU A 308 -14.04 2.55 19.62
CA LEU A 308 -13.00 1.52 19.49
C LEU A 308 -13.28 0.63 18.29
N TYR A 309 -12.24 0.32 17.54
CA TYR A 309 -12.22 -0.60 16.41
C TYR A 309 -11.83 -2.01 16.86
N ILE A 310 -12.61 -3.02 16.50
CA ILE A 310 -12.35 -4.42 16.91
C ILE A 310 -11.66 -5.15 15.77
N GLN A 311 -10.36 -4.94 15.61
CA GLN A 311 -9.61 -5.56 14.51
C GLN A 311 -9.61 -7.07 14.61
N GLY A 312 -9.91 -7.73 13.49
CA GLY A 312 -10.01 -9.19 13.41
C GLY A 312 -11.44 -9.73 13.49
N PHE A 313 -12.40 -8.87 13.83
CA PHE A 313 -13.82 -9.21 14.00
C PHE A 313 -14.73 -8.72 12.86
N SER A 314 -14.16 -8.54 11.68
CA SER A 314 -14.91 -8.16 10.47
C SER A 314 -16.01 -9.17 10.20
N SER A 315 -17.23 -8.71 9.99
CA SER A 315 -18.42 -9.55 9.78
C SER A 315 -19.46 -8.84 8.93
N SER A 316 -20.41 -9.60 8.40
CA SER A 316 -21.64 -9.10 7.79
C SER A 316 -22.89 -9.76 8.39
N MET A 317 -22.77 -10.45 9.50
CA MET A 317 -23.88 -11.06 10.22
C MET A 317 -24.96 -10.02 10.62
N PRO A 318 -26.20 -10.43 10.86
CA PRO A 318 -27.22 -9.57 11.44
C PRO A 318 -26.77 -8.92 12.74
N GLU A 319 -27.23 -7.71 13.03
CA GLU A 319 -26.73 -6.89 14.17
C GLU A 319 -26.91 -7.58 15.52
N GLU A 320 -28.03 -8.27 15.75
CA GLU A 320 -28.25 -9.03 16.99
C GLU A 320 -27.29 -10.22 17.12
N VAL A 321 -26.88 -10.84 16.02
CA VAL A 321 -25.85 -11.89 16.01
C VAL A 321 -24.49 -11.28 16.33
N GLN A 322 -24.16 -10.10 15.74
CA GLN A 322 -22.93 -9.37 16.07
C GLN A 322 -22.85 -9.05 17.57
N LEU A 323 -23.95 -8.62 18.16
CA LEU A 323 -24.03 -8.34 19.61
C LEU A 323 -23.76 -9.60 20.44
N ALA A 324 -24.41 -10.72 20.09
CA ALA A 324 -24.18 -12.00 20.75
C ALA A 324 -22.72 -12.48 20.59
N MET A 325 -22.13 -12.31 19.41
CA MET A 325 -20.72 -12.59 19.16
C MET A 325 -19.79 -11.74 20.05
N LEU A 326 -20.04 -10.43 20.15
CA LEU A 326 -19.26 -9.52 20.99
C LEU A 326 -19.34 -9.91 22.46
N HIS A 327 -20.56 -10.16 22.98
CA HIS A 327 -20.78 -10.51 24.37
C HIS A 327 -20.21 -11.85 24.79
N SER A 328 -19.84 -12.72 23.85
CA SER A 328 -19.11 -13.98 24.10
C SER A 328 -17.59 -13.80 24.19
N VAL A 329 -17.07 -12.58 23.94
CA VAL A 329 -15.62 -12.29 23.98
C VAL A 329 -15.26 -11.68 25.32
N LYS A 330 -14.15 -12.16 25.91
CA LYS A 330 -13.65 -11.73 27.21
C LYS A 330 -13.30 -10.23 27.19
N GLY A 331 -13.91 -9.48 28.13
CA GLY A 331 -13.79 -8.02 28.25
C GLY A 331 -14.77 -7.24 27.36
N LEU A 332 -15.57 -7.92 26.53
CA LEU A 332 -16.62 -7.32 25.69
C LEU A 332 -18.02 -7.79 26.08
N GLU A 333 -18.20 -8.43 27.25
CA GLU A 333 -19.48 -9.02 27.68
C GLU A 333 -20.62 -7.99 27.81
N ARG A 334 -20.26 -6.70 27.93
CA ARG A 334 -21.21 -5.60 28.04
C ARG A 334 -20.99 -4.53 26.95
N ALA A 335 -20.26 -4.90 25.89
CA ALA A 335 -19.92 -3.96 24.83
C ALA A 335 -21.17 -3.40 24.13
N GLU A 336 -21.21 -2.09 24.00
CA GLU A 336 -22.26 -1.36 23.27
C GLU A 336 -21.77 -1.04 21.85
N ILE A 337 -22.51 -1.49 20.83
CA ILE A 337 -22.18 -1.21 19.44
C ILE A 337 -22.48 0.26 19.12
N MET A 338 -21.48 1.02 18.71
CA MET A 338 -21.62 2.36 18.14
C MET A 338 -21.88 2.32 16.62
N ARG A 339 -21.27 1.36 15.93
CA ARG A 339 -21.47 1.07 14.50
C ARG A 339 -21.43 -0.44 14.29
N PRO A 340 -22.43 -1.04 13.64
CA PRO A 340 -22.36 -2.45 13.29
C PRO A 340 -21.26 -2.72 12.28
N ALA A 341 -20.73 -3.96 12.27
CA ALA A 341 -19.93 -4.48 11.19
C ALA A 341 -20.77 -4.58 9.91
N TYR A 342 -20.14 -4.40 8.77
CA TYR A 342 -20.81 -4.58 7.48
C TYR A 342 -19.84 -5.11 6.42
N ALA A 343 -20.38 -5.78 5.42
CA ALA A 343 -19.68 -5.97 4.16
C ALA A 343 -20.06 -4.85 3.19
N ILE A 344 -19.13 -4.50 2.31
CA ILE A 344 -19.40 -3.61 1.18
C ILE A 344 -18.93 -4.27 -0.11
N GLU A 345 -19.82 -4.31 -1.09
CA GLU A 345 -19.50 -4.67 -2.47
C GLU A 345 -19.37 -3.41 -3.32
N TYR A 346 -18.52 -3.47 -4.32
CA TYR A 346 -18.23 -2.34 -5.20
C TYR A 346 -17.64 -2.82 -6.53
N ASP A 347 -17.75 -1.99 -7.55
CA ASP A 347 -17.16 -2.26 -8.85
C ASP A 347 -15.71 -1.77 -8.92
N CYS A 348 -14.88 -2.54 -9.61
CA CYS A 348 -13.50 -2.21 -9.96
C CYS A 348 -13.22 -2.63 -11.40
N ILE A 349 -12.19 -2.04 -12.02
CA ILE A 349 -11.77 -2.44 -13.36
C ILE A 349 -10.95 -3.74 -13.30
N ASP A 350 -10.94 -4.52 -14.39
CA ASP A 350 -9.90 -5.52 -14.60
C ASP A 350 -8.57 -4.79 -14.81
N PRO A 351 -7.59 -4.89 -13.88
CA PRO A 351 -6.36 -4.09 -13.97
C PRO A 351 -5.47 -4.48 -15.16
N THR A 352 -5.70 -5.64 -15.78
CA THR A 352 -4.98 -6.02 -17.02
C THR A 352 -5.34 -5.14 -18.22
N ALA A 353 -6.44 -4.38 -18.12
CA ALA A 353 -6.83 -3.37 -19.11
C ALA A 353 -6.04 -2.05 -18.98
N LEU A 354 -5.12 -1.95 -18.00
CA LEU A 354 -4.29 -0.77 -17.77
C LEU A 354 -2.85 -1.01 -18.26
N TYR A 355 -2.20 0.07 -18.69
CA TYR A 355 -0.76 0.11 -18.87
C TYR A 355 -0.04 0.19 -17.50
N PRO A 356 1.30 -0.06 -17.43
CA PRO A 356 2.08 0.18 -16.21
C PRO A 356 2.06 1.62 -15.71
N THR A 357 1.66 2.58 -16.56
CA THR A 357 1.36 3.98 -16.21
C THR A 357 0.04 4.16 -15.47
N LEU A 358 -0.75 3.10 -15.34
CA LEU A 358 -2.13 3.05 -14.86
C LEU A 358 -3.15 3.75 -15.78
N GLU A 359 -2.77 4.06 -17.01
CA GLU A 359 -3.67 4.56 -18.06
C GLU A 359 -4.46 3.40 -18.67
N TYR A 360 -5.75 3.64 -18.97
CA TYR A 360 -6.61 2.67 -19.64
C TYR A 360 -6.23 2.52 -21.12
N LYS A 361 -6.09 1.28 -21.58
CA LYS A 361 -5.56 0.96 -22.92
C LYS A 361 -6.42 1.45 -24.09
N HIS A 362 -7.72 1.63 -23.88
CA HIS A 362 -8.67 1.93 -24.97
C HIS A 362 -9.20 3.37 -24.97
N ILE A 363 -8.94 4.16 -23.91
CA ILE A 363 -9.30 5.58 -23.84
C ILE A 363 -8.08 6.34 -23.34
N ALA A 364 -7.48 7.12 -24.21
CA ALA A 364 -6.31 7.91 -23.87
C ALA A 364 -6.65 9.01 -22.86
N GLY A 365 -5.75 9.27 -21.91
CA GLY A 365 -5.94 10.24 -20.85
C GLY A 365 -6.82 9.75 -19.69
N LEU A 366 -7.38 8.54 -19.75
CA LEU A 366 -8.16 7.94 -18.65
C LEU A 366 -7.28 7.04 -17.81
N TYR A 367 -7.14 7.34 -16.52
CA TYR A 367 -6.33 6.57 -15.56
C TYR A 367 -7.21 6.00 -14.46
N GLY A 368 -6.74 4.90 -13.84
CA GLY A 368 -7.36 4.33 -12.65
C GLY A 368 -6.36 4.25 -11.50
N ALA A 369 -6.84 4.37 -10.24
CA ALA A 369 -6.00 4.21 -9.07
C ALA A 369 -6.75 3.65 -7.85
N GLY A 370 -6.02 2.92 -7.01
CA GLY A 370 -6.52 2.39 -5.75
C GLY A 370 -7.46 1.21 -5.91
N GLN A 371 -8.55 1.21 -5.16
CA GLN A 371 -9.52 0.11 -5.17
C GLN A 371 -10.23 -0.05 -6.51
N PHE A 372 -10.35 1.02 -7.28
CA PHE A 372 -10.84 0.96 -8.65
C PHE A 372 -10.01 0.00 -9.53
N ASN A 373 -8.71 -0.12 -9.28
CA ASN A 373 -7.82 -1.06 -9.98
C ASN A 373 -7.79 -2.46 -9.34
N GLY A 374 -8.74 -2.80 -8.46
CA GLY A 374 -8.83 -4.12 -7.83
C GLY A 374 -7.84 -4.34 -6.69
N SER A 375 -7.18 -3.31 -6.16
CA SER A 375 -6.38 -3.41 -4.93
C SER A 375 -7.23 -3.16 -3.67
N SER A 376 -6.70 -3.49 -2.49
CA SER A 376 -7.37 -3.23 -1.21
C SER A 376 -6.36 -2.78 -0.17
N GLY A 377 -6.48 -1.52 0.27
CA GLY A 377 -5.68 -0.90 1.31
C GLY A 377 -5.36 0.55 0.98
N TYR A 378 -5.16 1.34 2.03
CA TYR A 378 -4.93 2.78 1.92
C TYR A 378 -3.59 3.09 1.24
N GLU A 379 -2.56 2.32 1.57
CA GLU A 379 -1.20 2.46 1.09
C GLU A 379 -1.09 2.05 -0.38
N GLU A 380 -1.73 0.93 -0.76
CA GLU A 380 -1.83 0.51 -2.16
C GLU A 380 -2.56 1.55 -3.01
N ALA A 381 -3.60 2.18 -2.43
CA ALA A 381 -4.35 3.23 -3.11
C ALA A 381 -3.50 4.49 -3.30
N ALA A 382 -2.81 4.94 -2.25
CA ALA A 382 -1.96 6.13 -2.27
C ALA A 382 -0.87 6.05 -3.34
N VAL A 383 -0.10 4.96 -3.38
CA VAL A 383 1.00 4.81 -4.35
C VAL A 383 0.50 4.71 -5.79
N GLN A 384 -0.66 4.09 -6.03
CA GLN A 384 -1.25 4.07 -7.36
C GLN A 384 -1.74 5.46 -7.78
N GLY A 385 -2.35 6.22 -6.85
CA GLY A 385 -2.73 7.60 -7.09
C GLY A 385 -1.55 8.47 -7.49
N PHE A 386 -0.46 8.37 -6.73
CA PHE A 386 0.79 9.06 -7.02
C PHE A 386 1.31 8.73 -8.44
N VAL A 387 1.44 7.44 -8.78
CA VAL A 387 1.94 7.00 -10.09
C VAL A 387 1.02 7.45 -11.22
N ALA A 388 -0.30 7.35 -11.06
CA ALA A 388 -1.27 7.83 -12.05
C ALA A 388 -1.17 9.34 -12.24
N GLY A 389 -1.07 10.11 -11.15
CA GLY A 389 -0.91 11.58 -11.19
C GLY A 389 0.37 12.02 -11.89
N VAL A 390 1.50 11.41 -11.54
CA VAL A 390 2.79 11.69 -12.19
C VAL A 390 2.71 11.38 -13.69
N ASN A 391 2.16 10.23 -14.07
CA ASN A 391 2.08 9.85 -15.49
C ASN A 391 1.09 10.71 -16.29
N ALA A 392 -0.03 11.12 -15.70
CA ALA A 392 -0.96 12.07 -16.33
C ALA A 392 -0.27 13.41 -16.60
N ALA A 393 0.48 13.94 -15.62
CA ALA A 393 1.22 15.19 -15.78
C ALA A 393 2.33 15.07 -16.84
N ARG A 394 3.14 14.01 -16.83
CA ARG A 394 4.22 13.78 -17.79
C ARG A 394 3.67 13.61 -19.20
N LYS A 395 2.58 12.87 -19.38
CA LYS A 395 1.94 12.72 -20.70
C LYS A 395 1.46 14.05 -21.27
N ILE A 396 0.83 14.90 -20.44
CA ILE A 396 0.39 16.24 -20.85
C ILE A 396 1.58 17.13 -21.26
N LYS A 397 2.74 16.97 -20.59
CA LYS A 397 4.00 17.68 -20.91
C LYS A 397 4.75 17.07 -22.11
N GLY A 398 4.36 15.90 -22.61
CA GLY A 398 5.10 15.20 -23.66
C GLY A 398 6.41 14.56 -23.17
N GLU A 399 6.51 14.29 -21.87
CA GLU A 399 7.67 13.66 -21.23
C GLU A 399 7.56 12.12 -21.23
N PRO A 400 8.67 11.38 -21.13
CA PRO A 400 8.66 9.92 -21.01
C PRO A 400 7.86 9.45 -19.81
N PRO A 401 7.20 8.27 -19.87
CA PRO A 401 6.41 7.75 -18.76
C PRO A 401 7.29 7.42 -17.54
N PHE A 402 6.71 7.57 -16.35
CA PHE A 402 7.29 7.15 -15.08
C PHE A 402 6.85 5.72 -14.75
N ILE A 403 7.77 4.79 -14.78
CA ILE A 403 7.54 3.38 -14.48
C ILE A 403 8.65 2.89 -13.56
N LEU A 404 8.28 2.34 -12.40
CA LEU A 404 9.20 1.70 -11.47
C LEU A 404 9.27 0.20 -11.74
N GLY A 405 10.48 -0.34 -11.83
CA GLY A 405 10.72 -1.78 -11.93
C GLY A 405 10.45 -2.50 -10.60
N ARG A 406 10.22 -3.80 -10.68
CA ARG A 406 10.04 -4.67 -9.50
C ARG A 406 11.28 -4.70 -8.61
N GLU A 407 12.46 -4.51 -9.19
CA GLU A 407 13.75 -4.44 -8.50
C GLU A 407 14.03 -3.08 -7.85
N GLN A 408 13.28 -2.05 -8.22
CA GLN A 408 13.44 -0.69 -7.70
C GLN A 408 12.55 -0.41 -6.50
N ALA A 409 11.29 -0.94 -6.53
CA ALA A 409 10.30 -0.62 -5.51
C ALA A 409 9.21 -1.69 -5.35
N TYR A 410 8.62 -1.78 -4.15
CA TYR A 410 7.36 -2.49 -3.94
C TYR A 410 6.21 -1.86 -4.72
N ILE A 411 6.26 -0.55 -4.97
CA ILE A 411 5.33 0.15 -5.88
C ILE A 411 5.38 -0.49 -7.28
N GLY A 412 6.58 -0.74 -7.80
CA GLY A 412 6.77 -1.44 -9.08
C GLY A 412 6.24 -2.87 -9.04
N THR A 413 6.49 -3.61 -7.96
CA THR A 413 5.94 -4.96 -7.75
C THR A 413 4.41 -4.96 -7.74
N LEU A 414 3.79 -4.01 -7.03
CA LEU A 414 2.33 -3.87 -6.95
C LEU A 414 1.71 -3.63 -8.33
N ILE A 415 2.23 -2.64 -9.06
CA ILE A 415 1.68 -2.24 -10.36
C ILE A 415 1.89 -3.35 -11.39
N ASP A 416 3.09 -3.92 -11.46
CA ASP A 416 3.38 -5.01 -12.38
C ASP A 416 2.49 -6.24 -12.11
N ASP A 417 2.28 -6.64 -10.85
CA ASP A 417 1.36 -7.72 -10.52
C ASP A 417 -0.08 -7.44 -10.98
N LEU A 418 -0.57 -6.20 -10.80
CA LEU A 418 -1.91 -5.82 -11.23
C LEU A 418 -2.07 -5.86 -12.75
N VAL A 419 -1.18 -5.21 -13.50
CA VAL A 419 -1.37 -5.03 -14.95
C VAL A 419 -0.95 -6.23 -15.78
N THR A 420 -0.10 -7.13 -15.24
CA THR A 420 0.38 -8.33 -15.96
C THR A 420 -0.32 -9.61 -15.55
N LYS A 421 -0.48 -9.84 -14.25
CA LYS A 421 -1.12 -11.05 -13.70
C LYS A 421 -2.62 -10.86 -13.49
N GLY A 422 -3.06 -9.62 -13.31
CA GLY A 422 -4.40 -9.32 -12.87
C GLY A 422 -4.66 -9.80 -11.44
N THR A 423 -5.90 -9.73 -11.02
CA THR A 423 -6.31 -10.27 -9.72
C THR A 423 -7.73 -10.80 -9.76
N ASN A 424 -7.97 -11.95 -9.12
CA ASN A 424 -9.30 -12.55 -8.97
C ASN A 424 -9.89 -12.27 -7.57
N GLU A 425 -9.15 -11.58 -6.72
CA GLU A 425 -9.54 -11.17 -5.36
C GLU A 425 -8.92 -9.81 -5.08
N PRO A 426 -9.44 -8.98 -4.15
CA PRO A 426 -8.82 -7.71 -3.81
C PRO A 426 -7.33 -7.86 -3.48
N TYR A 427 -6.48 -7.29 -4.35
CA TYR A 427 -5.02 -7.43 -4.23
C TYR A 427 -4.50 -6.70 -2.99
N ARG A 428 -3.58 -7.33 -2.28
CA ARG A 428 -2.79 -6.73 -1.19
C ARG A 428 -1.33 -7.01 -1.39
N ILE A 429 -0.51 -5.99 -1.19
CA ILE A 429 0.93 -6.15 -1.16
C ILE A 429 1.35 -6.87 0.13
N MET A 430 2.25 -7.83 -0.01
CA MET A 430 2.90 -8.54 1.09
C MET A 430 4.38 -8.65 0.77
N THR A 431 5.23 -8.72 1.80
CA THR A 431 6.68 -8.88 1.59
C THR A 431 7.06 -10.13 0.80
N SER A 432 6.19 -11.15 0.80
CA SER A 432 6.36 -12.37 -0.02
C SER A 432 6.08 -12.17 -1.52
N ARG A 433 5.51 -11.04 -1.92
CA ARG A 433 5.24 -10.75 -3.34
C ARG A 433 6.47 -10.25 -4.09
N SER A 434 7.45 -9.70 -3.38
CA SER A 434 8.71 -9.27 -3.99
C SER A 434 9.76 -10.36 -3.90
N GLU A 435 10.43 -10.59 -5.01
CA GLU A 435 11.61 -11.44 -5.16
C GLU A 435 12.84 -10.78 -4.49
N TYR A 436 12.85 -9.44 -4.38
CA TYR A 436 14.00 -8.62 -3.99
C TYR A 436 13.87 -7.96 -2.61
N ARG A 437 13.16 -8.59 -1.66
CA ARG A 437 12.81 -8.01 -0.35
C ARG A 437 14.01 -7.56 0.51
N LEU A 438 15.21 -8.12 0.31
CA LEU A 438 16.42 -7.67 1.02
C LEU A 438 16.97 -6.36 0.45
N ILE A 439 16.75 -6.09 -0.84
CA ILE A 439 17.12 -4.83 -1.48
C ILE A 439 16.03 -3.79 -1.20
N LEU A 440 14.75 -4.19 -1.27
CA LEU A 440 13.59 -3.31 -1.15
C LEU A 440 13.11 -3.16 0.30
N ARG A 441 14.01 -2.83 1.23
CA ARG A 441 13.63 -2.62 2.62
C ARG A 441 12.95 -1.26 2.80
N GLN A 442 12.14 -1.15 3.86
CA GLN A 442 11.52 0.14 4.22
C GLN A 442 12.54 1.17 4.73
N ASP A 443 13.63 0.70 5.39
CA ASP A 443 14.65 1.57 5.98
C ASP A 443 15.52 2.29 4.94
N ASN A 444 15.66 1.72 3.73
CA ASN A 444 16.48 2.26 2.65
C ASN A 444 15.67 2.80 1.46
N ALA A 445 14.37 3.04 1.63
CA ALA A 445 13.55 3.56 0.54
C ALA A 445 14.03 4.92 0.04
N ASP A 446 14.49 5.79 0.95
CA ASP A 446 15.07 7.08 0.61
C ASP A 446 16.36 6.96 -0.24
N GLU A 447 17.26 6.01 0.07
CA GLU A 447 18.47 5.77 -0.75
C GLU A 447 18.12 5.38 -2.18
N ARG A 448 17.08 4.56 -2.35
CA ARG A 448 16.69 4.03 -3.67
C ARG A 448 15.91 5.03 -4.52
N LEU A 449 15.07 5.86 -3.90
CA LEU A 449 14.01 6.58 -4.62
C LEU A 449 14.09 8.11 -4.53
N ALA A 450 14.82 8.69 -3.57
CA ALA A 450 14.85 10.14 -3.41
C ALA A 450 15.42 10.88 -4.65
N ALA A 451 16.44 10.31 -5.31
CA ALA A 451 16.96 10.87 -6.54
C ALA A 451 15.93 10.86 -7.68
N ILE A 452 15.13 9.78 -7.78
CA ILE A 452 14.03 9.69 -8.76
C ILE A 452 12.95 10.72 -8.44
N GLY A 453 12.56 10.84 -7.16
CA GLY A 453 11.59 11.88 -6.73
C GLY A 453 12.06 13.30 -7.02
N HIS A 454 13.36 13.54 -6.91
CA HIS A 454 13.98 14.82 -7.26
C HIS A 454 13.97 15.08 -8.78
N GLU A 455 14.32 14.08 -9.59
CA GLU A 455 14.24 14.17 -11.07
C GLU A 455 12.80 14.43 -11.55
N LEU A 456 11.80 13.92 -10.84
CA LEU A 456 10.40 14.21 -11.10
C LEU A 456 9.99 15.65 -10.69
N GLY A 457 10.79 16.34 -9.88
CA GLY A 457 10.49 17.67 -9.35
C GLY A 457 9.61 17.65 -8.08
N LEU A 458 9.47 16.50 -7.41
CA LEU A 458 8.62 16.32 -6.22
C LEU A 458 9.41 16.26 -4.91
N VAL A 459 10.72 16.06 -4.97
CA VAL A 459 11.65 16.09 -3.84
C VAL A 459 12.61 17.27 -4.00
N SER A 460 12.79 18.08 -2.96
CA SER A 460 13.64 19.27 -3.00
C SER A 460 15.13 18.94 -2.98
N ASP A 461 15.98 19.88 -3.47
CA ASP A 461 17.44 19.79 -3.40
C ASP A 461 17.93 19.52 -1.97
N GLU A 462 17.31 20.16 -0.99
CA GLU A 462 17.68 20.00 0.42
C GLU A 462 17.37 18.59 0.93
N ALA A 463 16.21 18.02 0.56
CA ALA A 463 15.84 16.67 0.94
C ALA A 463 16.79 15.65 0.30
N LEU A 464 17.10 15.78 -0.97
CA LEU A 464 18.05 14.91 -1.68
C LEU A 464 19.45 15.01 -1.07
N ARG A 465 19.89 16.24 -0.73
CA ARG A 465 21.19 16.45 -0.07
C ARG A 465 21.26 15.73 1.28
N ARG A 466 20.23 15.83 2.13
CA ARG A 466 20.16 15.11 3.42
C ARG A 466 20.30 13.60 3.25
N VAL A 467 19.60 13.03 2.27
CA VAL A 467 19.71 11.60 1.95
C VAL A 467 21.13 11.23 1.49
N THR A 468 21.72 12.02 0.61
CA THR A 468 23.08 11.81 0.09
C THR A 468 24.12 11.88 1.21
N GLU A 469 24.01 12.84 2.12
CA GLU A 469 24.90 12.99 3.28
C GLU A 469 24.76 11.82 4.27
N LYS A 470 23.52 11.40 4.55
CA LYS A 470 23.20 10.23 5.39
C LYS A 470 23.93 8.98 4.88
N TYR A 471 23.75 8.59 3.63
CA TYR A 471 24.35 7.36 3.09
C TYR A 471 25.85 7.51 2.81
N SER A 472 26.33 8.71 2.58
CA SER A 472 27.77 8.98 2.54
C SER A 472 28.42 8.78 3.91
N ALA A 473 27.75 9.17 5.00
CA ALA A 473 28.23 8.91 6.36
C ALA A 473 28.23 7.40 6.66
N VAL A 474 27.18 6.67 6.31
CA VAL A 474 27.09 5.21 6.47
C VAL A 474 28.25 4.51 5.72
N ARG A 475 28.50 4.87 4.45
CA ARG A 475 29.59 4.28 3.65
C ARG A 475 30.97 4.60 4.22
N ARG A 476 31.20 5.83 4.69
CA ARG A 476 32.46 6.20 5.35
C ARG A 476 32.68 5.40 6.62
N GLU A 477 31.63 5.21 7.43
CA GLU A 477 31.71 4.42 8.66
C GLU A 477 32.02 2.94 8.38
N ILE A 478 31.37 2.32 7.40
CA ILE A 478 31.68 0.93 7.00
C ILE A 478 33.15 0.81 6.62
N LYS A 479 33.65 1.73 5.80
CA LYS A 479 35.06 1.75 5.39
C LYS A 479 36.01 1.96 6.58
N ARG A 480 35.62 2.80 7.56
CA ARG A 480 36.39 2.99 8.79
C ARG A 480 36.48 1.69 9.61
N LEU A 481 35.33 0.99 9.79
CA LEU A 481 35.27 -0.28 10.52
C LEU A 481 36.12 -1.39 9.86
N GLU A 482 36.31 -1.36 8.53
CA GLU A 482 37.20 -2.28 7.81
C GLU A 482 38.67 -2.08 8.17
N HIS A 483 39.08 -0.83 8.45
CA HIS A 483 40.49 -0.46 8.66
C HIS A 483 40.83 -0.20 10.14
N THR A 484 39.84 -0.26 11.04
CA THR A 484 40.06 -0.06 12.48
C THR A 484 39.93 -1.41 13.20
N GLY A 485 40.95 -1.75 13.97
CA GLY A 485 40.97 -2.92 14.85
C GLY A 485 40.89 -2.56 16.31
N VAL A 486 40.36 -3.46 17.11
CA VAL A 486 40.41 -3.41 18.57
C VAL A 486 41.34 -4.52 19.10
N PRO A 487 42.20 -4.23 20.09
CA PRO A 487 43.03 -5.26 20.71
C PRO A 487 42.16 -6.20 21.53
N SER A 488 42.65 -7.43 21.71
CA SER A 488 42.04 -8.36 22.67
C SER A 488 42.16 -7.76 24.09
N SER A 489 41.08 -7.84 24.83
CA SER A 489 41.03 -7.41 26.25
C SER A 489 40.04 -8.27 27.03
N ASP A 490 40.20 -8.36 28.33
CA ASP A 490 39.27 -9.09 29.19
C ASP A 490 37.86 -8.52 29.11
N ALA A 491 37.72 -7.18 28.97
CA ALA A 491 36.41 -6.54 28.80
C ALA A 491 35.75 -6.92 27.48
N LEU A 492 36.47 -6.94 26.36
CA LEU A 492 35.93 -7.38 25.08
C LEU A 492 35.52 -8.86 25.13
N ASN A 493 36.40 -9.73 25.66
CA ASN A 493 36.11 -11.17 25.76
C ASN A 493 34.98 -11.47 26.76
N ALA A 494 34.78 -10.68 27.81
CA ALA A 494 33.62 -10.75 28.69
C ALA A 494 32.32 -10.45 27.94
N LEU A 495 32.29 -9.37 27.15
CA LEU A 495 31.14 -9.08 26.29
C LEU A 495 30.88 -10.20 25.26
N LEU A 496 31.93 -10.70 24.61
CA LEU A 496 31.75 -11.78 23.62
C LEU A 496 31.17 -13.04 24.24
N ARG A 497 31.58 -13.42 25.46
CA ARG A 497 30.99 -14.53 26.22
C ARG A 497 29.53 -14.25 26.57
N GLU A 498 29.23 -13.04 27.08
CA GLU A 498 27.86 -12.62 27.42
C GLU A 498 26.93 -12.72 26.20
N ARG A 499 27.42 -12.31 25.03
CA ARG A 499 26.68 -12.39 23.76
C ARG A 499 26.67 -13.79 23.12
N GLY A 500 27.31 -14.79 23.74
CA GLY A 500 27.35 -16.17 23.25
C GLY A 500 28.13 -16.34 21.94
N THR A 501 29.21 -15.57 21.76
CA THR A 501 30.08 -15.67 20.58
C THR A 501 31.54 -15.93 20.97
N ALA A 502 32.36 -16.40 20.02
CA ALA A 502 33.74 -16.79 20.28
C ALA A 502 34.60 -15.59 20.70
N GLU A 503 35.46 -15.82 21.70
CA GLU A 503 36.46 -14.87 22.16
C GLU A 503 37.51 -14.58 21.06
N VAL A 504 38.22 -13.47 21.19
CA VAL A 504 39.35 -13.11 20.35
C VAL A 504 40.63 -13.18 21.16
N HIS A 505 41.67 -13.81 20.65
CA HIS A 505 42.98 -13.95 21.30
C HIS A 505 43.93 -12.84 20.84
N ASP A 506 43.81 -12.42 19.58
CA ASP A 506 44.53 -11.31 19.00
C ASP A 506 43.58 -10.13 18.72
N GLY A 507 44.10 -9.02 18.21
CA GLY A 507 43.26 -7.91 17.75
C GLY A 507 42.32 -8.33 16.62
N SER A 508 41.14 -7.72 16.55
CA SER A 508 40.13 -8.02 15.53
C SER A 508 39.67 -6.74 14.85
N PRO A 509 39.51 -6.72 13.50
CA PRO A 509 38.85 -5.62 12.83
C PRO A 509 37.42 -5.44 13.35
N LEU A 510 36.99 -4.18 13.56
CA LEU A 510 35.63 -3.88 14.03
C LEU A 510 34.55 -4.46 13.12
N ILE A 511 34.77 -4.42 11.82
CA ILE A 511 33.82 -4.99 10.85
C ILE A 511 33.68 -6.52 11.02
N ALA A 512 34.73 -7.24 11.39
CA ALA A 512 34.68 -8.67 11.61
C ALA A 512 33.87 -9.01 12.87
N LEU A 513 33.93 -8.15 13.91
CA LEU A 513 33.08 -8.26 15.08
C LEU A 513 31.63 -7.97 14.72
N LEU A 514 31.34 -6.88 13.98
CA LEU A 514 30.00 -6.49 13.59
C LEU A 514 29.32 -7.51 12.65
N ARG A 515 30.07 -8.27 11.87
CA ARG A 515 29.54 -9.39 11.03
C ARG A 515 28.99 -10.55 11.85
N ARG A 516 29.32 -10.62 13.16
CA ARG A 516 28.77 -11.67 14.03
C ARG A 516 27.30 -11.36 14.36
N PRO A 517 26.37 -12.31 14.14
CA PRO A 517 24.95 -12.07 14.37
C PRO A 517 24.59 -11.62 15.79
N GLN A 518 25.37 -12.05 16.78
CA GLN A 518 25.16 -11.81 18.21
C GLN A 518 25.54 -10.40 18.64
N LEU A 519 26.39 -9.71 17.87
CA LEU A 519 26.84 -8.35 18.21
C LEU A 519 26.04 -7.29 17.47
N THR A 520 25.79 -6.17 18.12
CA THR A 520 25.19 -4.97 17.55
C THR A 520 26.25 -3.89 17.34
N TYR A 521 25.91 -2.85 16.59
CA TYR A 521 26.80 -1.69 16.47
C TYR A 521 27.03 -1.02 17.84
N ASP A 522 26.00 -0.99 18.70
CA ASP A 522 26.09 -0.40 20.02
C ASP A 522 27.06 -1.15 20.96
N ASP A 523 27.22 -2.45 20.80
CA ASP A 523 28.22 -3.23 21.54
C ASP A 523 29.65 -2.76 21.25
N LEU A 524 29.91 -2.19 20.07
CA LEU A 524 31.24 -1.70 19.68
C LEU A 524 31.58 -0.30 20.30
N ARG A 525 30.55 0.46 20.72
CA ARG A 525 30.73 1.81 21.27
C ARG A 525 31.61 1.84 22.52
N ALA A 526 31.65 0.77 23.29
CA ALA A 526 32.48 0.65 24.47
C ALA A 526 33.98 0.51 24.15
N PHE A 527 34.34 0.08 22.93
CA PHE A 527 35.69 -0.32 22.56
C PHE A 527 36.34 0.57 21.50
N ASP A 528 35.57 1.47 20.88
CA ASP A 528 36.08 2.38 19.85
C ASP A 528 35.42 3.75 19.94
N GLU A 529 36.27 4.80 19.96
CA GLU A 529 35.80 6.18 20.06
C GLU A 529 34.99 6.62 18.85
N GLY A 530 35.38 6.19 17.64
CA GLY A 530 34.65 6.48 16.41
C GLY A 530 33.23 5.89 16.45
N CYS A 531 33.08 4.65 16.96
CA CYS A 531 31.76 4.06 17.17
C CYS A 531 30.95 4.82 18.23
N ARG A 532 31.60 5.32 19.28
CA ARG A 532 30.94 6.07 20.36
C ARG A 532 30.29 7.35 19.87
N VAL A 533 30.97 8.10 19.00
CA VAL A 533 30.52 9.40 18.49
C VAL A 533 29.61 9.26 17.24
N PHE A 534 29.57 8.09 16.62
CA PHE A 534 28.76 7.88 15.43
C PHE A 534 27.25 7.96 15.75
N PRO A 535 26.43 8.67 14.93
CA PRO A 535 25.04 8.90 15.20
C PRO A 535 24.23 7.61 15.39
N PRO A 536 23.52 7.42 16.51
CA PRO A 536 22.71 6.21 16.77
C PRO A 536 21.68 5.93 15.67
N ALA A 537 21.07 6.98 15.12
CA ALA A 537 20.07 6.87 14.06
C ALA A 537 20.63 6.24 12.76
N LEU A 538 21.94 6.24 12.55
CA LEU A 538 22.59 5.65 11.38
C LEU A 538 23.23 4.28 11.67
N ALA A 539 23.37 3.92 12.94
CA ALA A 539 24.02 2.67 13.36
C ALA A 539 23.33 1.43 12.81
N GLU A 540 21.99 1.41 12.83
CA GLU A 540 21.20 0.31 12.26
C GLU A 540 21.45 0.13 10.76
N SER A 541 21.57 1.22 9.99
CA SER A 541 21.89 1.15 8.56
C SER A 541 23.28 0.55 8.29
N VAL A 542 24.28 0.89 9.13
CA VAL A 542 25.62 0.30 9.06
C VAL A 542 25.56 -1.19 9.39
N GLU A 543 24.86 -1.55 10.46
CA GLU A 543 24.72 -2.94 10.92
C GLU A 543 24.07 -3.82 9.85
N ILE A 544 22.95 -3.36 9.26
CA ILE A 544 22.26 -4.08 8.19
C ILE A 544 23.17 -4.25 6.97
N ALA A 545 23.84 -3.16 6.53
CA ALA A 545 24.72 -3.20 5.38
C ALA A 545 25.85 -4.22 5.55
N VAL A 546 26.46 -4.27 6.76
CA VAL A 546 27.58 -5.19 7.05
C VAL A 546 27.11 -6.63 7.21
N LYS A 547 26.05 -6.90 7.96
CA LYS A 547 25.57 -8.27 8.24
C LYS A 547 24.95 -8.94 7.03
N TYR A 548 24.26 -8.18 6.18
CA TYR A 548 23.57 -8.72 5.01
C TYR A 548 24.31 -8.53 3.70
N GLU A 549 25.55 -8.01 3.71
CA GLU A 549 26.37 -7.73 2.53
C GLU A 549 26.38 -8.88 1.50
N GLY A 550 26.67 -10.11 1.94
CA GLY A 550 26.77 -11.27 1.06
C GLY A 550 25.42 -11.64 0.40
N TYR A 551 24.33 -11.51 1.13
CA TYR A 551 22.97 -11.76 0.62
C TYR A 551 22.52 -10.68 -0.36
N ILE A 552 22.80 -9.41 -0.04
CA ILE A 552 22.47 -8.27 -0.91
C ILE A 552 23.24 -8.40 -2.23
N ARG A 553 24.55 -8.73 -2.18
CA ARG A 553 25.39 -8.93 -3.38
C ARG A 553 24.83 -10.03 -4.28
N ARG A 554 24.36 -11.15 -3.72
CA ARG A 554 23.71 -12.23 -4.47
C ARG A 554 22.42 -11.77 -5.14
N GLN A 555 21.55 -11.08 -4.40
CA GLN A 555 20.32 -10.54 -4.96
C GLN A 555 20.57 -9.50 -6.07
N MET A 556 21.61 -8.65 -5.93
CA MET A 556 21.98 -7.70 -6.98
C MET A 556 22.47 -8.40 -8.27
N ALA A 557 23.11 -9.55 -8.16
CA ALA A 557 23.49 -10.35 -9.32
C ALA A 557 22.24 -10.93 -10.03
N GLU A 558 21.25 -11.41 -9.27
CA GLU A 558 19.95 -11.86 -9.81
C GLU A 558 19.21 -10.70 -10.51
N VAL A 559 19.17 -9.51 -9.91
CA VAL A 559 18.60 -8.31 -10.54
C VAL A 559 19.28 -8.01 -11.88
N ALA A 560 20.60 -8.06 -11.94
CA ALA A 560 21.33 -7.79 -13.18
C ALA A 560 21.01 -8.80 -14.30
N GLU A 561 20.74 -10.05 -13.96
CA GLU A 561 20.31 -11.08 -14.90
C GLU A 561 18.88 -10.81 -15.42
N PHE A 562 17.92 -10.55 -14.52
CA PHE A 562 16.55 -10.24 -14.89
C PHE A 562 16.43 -8.94 -15.70
N ALA A 563 17.23 -7.93 -15.39
CA ALA A 563 17.25 -6.67 -16.14
C ALA A 563 17.56 -6.86 -17.65
N ARG A 564 18.20 -7.97 -18.05
CA ARG A 564 18.42 -8.30 -19.47
C ARG A 564 17.11 -8.64 -20.19
N LEU A 565 16.18 -9.32 -19.51
CA LEU A 565 14.86 -9.65 -20.06
C LEU A 565 13.94 -8.41 -20.08
N GLU A 566 13.99 -7.60 -19.03
CA GLU A 566 13.22 -6.35 -18.94
C GLU A 566 13.62 -5.32 -20.03
N ARG A 567 14.90 -5.25 -20.41
CA ARG A 567 15.37 -4.36 -21.48
C ARG A 567 14.99 -4.82 -22.87
N ARG A 568 14.54 -6.07 -23.05
CA ARG A 568 14.09 -6.56 -24.35
C ARG A 568 12.63 -6.22 -24.56
N THR A 569 12.40 -5.08 -25.21
CA THR A 569 11.07 -4.58 -25.57
C THR A 569 10.39 -5.48 -26.59
N ILE A 570 9.08 -5.60 -26.46
CA ILE A 570 8.21 -6.27 -27.42
C ILE A 570 7.59 -5.18 -28.29
N PRO A 571 7.69 -5.25 -29.64
CA PRO A 571 7.05 -4.28 -30.53
C PRO A 571 5.54 -4.20 -30.31
N GLU A 572 4.97 -3.01 -30.31
CA GLU A 572 3.53 -2.79 -30.09
C GLU A 572 2.65 -3.44 -31.18
N ASP A 573 3.16 -3.54 -32.40
CA ASP A 573 2.49 -4.12 -33.57
C ASP A 573 2.67 -5.64 -33.70
N ILE A 574 3.28 -6.31 -32.69
CA ILE A 574 3.54 -7.75 -32.75
C ILE A 574 2.24 -8.55 -32.90
N ASP A 575 2.25 -9.49 -33.84
CA ASP A 575 1.17 -10.46 -34.05
C ASP A 575 1.54 -11.81 -33.44
N TYR A 576 1.04 -12.06 -32.22
CA TYR A 576 1.33 -13.30 -31.49
C TYR A 576 0.79 -14.57 -32.18
N ALA A 577 -0.18 -14.43 -33.09
CA ALA A 577 -0.73 -15.57 -33.84
C ALA A 577 0.30 -16.14 -34.85
N LYS A 578 1.23 -15.30 -35.32
CA LYS A 578 2.26 -15.66 -36.30
C LYS A 578 3.56 -16.20 -35.70
N ILE A 579 3.61 -16.35 -34.38
CA ILE A 579 4.84 -16.80 -33.71
C ILE A 579 4.81 -18.33 -33.57
N ASP A 580 5.69 -19.00 -34.31
CA ASP A 580 5.86 -20.43 -34.19
C ASP A 580 6.45 -20.82 -32.83
N GLY A 581 5.97 -21.93 -32.25
CA GLY A 581 6.42 -22.43 -30.96
C GLY A 581 5.71 -21.85 -29.74
N LEU A 582 4.84 -20.83 -29.89
CA LEU A 582 3.96 -20.39 -28.80
C LEU A 582 2.77 -21.35 -28.66
N ARG A 583 2.48 -21.77 -27.44
CA ARG A 583 1.26 -22.52 -27.10
C ARG A 583 0.01 -21.64 -27.27
N LEU A 584 -1.13 -22.24 -27.55
CA LEU A 584 -2.41 -21.52 -27.78
C LEU A 584 -2.74 -20.61 -26.58
N GLU A 585 -2.68 -21.14 -25.36
CA GLU A 585 -2.92 -20.38 -24.14
C GLU A 585 -1.98 -19.17 -24.03
N ALA A 586 -0.68 -19.34 -24.30
CA ALA A 586 0.29 -18.26 -24.26
C ALA A 586 -0.01 -17.18 -25.32
N ARG A 587 -0.41 -17.56 -26.53
CA ARG A 587 -0.82 -16.63 -27.60
C ARG A 587 -2.00 -15.76 -27.17
N GLU A 588 -3.06 -16.38 -26.64
CA GLU A 588 -4.25 -15.68 -26.17
C GLU A 588 -3.93 -14.72 -25.03
N LYS A 589 -3.15 -15.15 -24.04
CA LYS A 589 -2.74 -14.34 -22.90
C LYS A 589 -1.85 -13.16 -23.30
N LEU A 590 -0.84 -13.41 -24.14
CA LEU A 590 0.04 -12.36 -24.65
C LEU A 590 -0.71 -11.34 -25.52
N ALA A 591 -1.64 -11.79 -26.35
CA ALA A 591 -2.46 -10.91 -27.18
C ALA A 591 -3.42 -10.03 -26.34
N ALA A 592 -3.99 -10.59 -25.27
CA ALA A 592 -4.90 -9.87 -24.38
C ALA A 592 -4.15 -8.84 -23.48
N ILE A 593 -3.01 -9.24 -22.90
CA ILE A 593 -2.28 -8.43 -21.93
C ILE A 593 -1.34 -7.42 -22.61
N ARG A 594 -0.77 -7.81 -23.77
CA ARG A 594 0.21 -7.00 -24.53
C ARG A 594 1.38 -6.50 -23.65
N PRO A 595 2.21 -7.41 -23.13
CA PRO A 595 3.35 -7.04 -22.31
C PRO A 595 4.35 -6.19 -23.10
N GLN A 596 4.99 -5.23 -22.43
CA GLN A 596 5.93 -4.30 -23.06
C GLN A 596 7.34 -4.89 -23.26
N ASN A 597 7.69 -5.92 -22.47
CA ASN A 597 9.02 -6.56 -22.54
C ASN A 597 8.94 -8.07 -22.20
N LEU A 598 10.05 -8.79 -22.45
CA LEU A 598 10.13 -10.23 -22.23
C LEU A 598 10.02 -10.62 -20.75
N GLY A 599 10.47 -9.76 -19.84
CA GLY A 599 10.33 -9.97 -18.39
C GLY A 599 8.86 -10.00 -17.98
N GLN A 600 8.06 -9.03 -18.41
CA GLN A 600 6.61 -8.99 -18.20
C GLN A 600 5.93 -10.22 -18.84
N ALA A 601 6.28 -10.56 -20.07
CA ALA A 601 5.72 -11.73 -20.75
C ALA A 601 5.91 -13.02 -19.94
N GLY A 602 7.08 -13.21 -19.34
CA GLY A 602 7.41 -14.38 -18.52
C GLY A 602 6.65 -14.44 -17.18
N ARG A 603 6.10 -13.33 -16.71
CA ARG A 603 5.30 -13.26 -15.47
C ARG A 603 3.82 -13.50 -15.67
N ILE A 604 3.34 -13.50 -16.93
CA ILE A 604 1.93 -13.76 -17.23
C ILE A 604 1.60 -15.22 -16.92
N SER A 605 0.55 -15.43 -16.13
CA SER A 605 0.06 -16.79 -15.83
C SER A 605 -0.34 -17.52 -17.11
N GLY A 606 0.21 -18.70 -17.33
CA GLY A 606 0.00 -19.48 -18.56
C GLY A 606 1.10 -19.33 -19.61
N VAL A 607 2.03 -18.38 -19.44
CA VAL A 607 3.23 -18.23 -20.28
C VAL A 607 4.43 -18.95 -19.62
N SER A 608 4.97 -19.95 -20.32
CA SER A 608 6.12 -20.74 -19.82
C SER A 608 7.46 -20.15 -20.27
N PRO A 609 8.59 -20.56 -19.65
CA PRO A 609 9.91 -20.20 -20.14
C PRO A 609 10.18 -20.56 -21.62
N ALA A 610 9.57 -21.65 -22.11
CA ALA A 610 9.67 -22.04 -23.51
C ALA A 610 8.95 -21.05 -24.43
N ASP A 611 7.78 -20.54 -24.01
CA ASP A 611 7.04 -19.51 -24.77
C ASP A 611 7.84 -18.19 -24.83
N VAL A 612 8.49 -17.80 -23.71
CA VAL A 612 9.37 -16.62 -23.66
C VAL A 612 10.57 -16.78 -24.59
N ALA A 613 11.17 -17.99 -24.65
CA ALA A 613 12.26 -18.27 -25.56
C ALA A 613 11.83 -18.18 -27.04
N ALA A 614 10.65 -18.74 -27.39
CA ALA A 614 10.07 -18.62 -28.73
C ALA A 614 9.81 -17.15 -29.12
N LEU A 615 9.23 -16.38 -28.22
CA LEU A 615 8.99 -14.94 -28.40
C LEU A 615 10.31 -14.18 -28.58
N MET A 616 11.33 -14.47 -27.78
CA MET A 616 12.66 -13.87 -27.88
C MET A 616 13.32 -14.14 -29.23
N LEU A 617 13.25 -15.39 -29.72
CA LEU A 617 13.78 -15.77 -31.02
C LEU A 617 13.07 -15.02 -32.15
N TYR A 618 11.76 -14.94 -32.13
CA TYR A 618 10.97 -14.20 -33.11
C TYR A 618 11.33 -12.72 -33.18
N ILE A 619 11.42 -12.05 -32.02
CA ILE A 619 11.81 -10.63 -31.95
C ILE A 619 13.23 -10.43 -32.51
N THR A 620 14.16 -11.33 -32.15
CA THR A 620 15.57 -11.23 -32.60
C THR A 620 15.71 -11.47 -34.10
N SER A 621 14.88 -12.33 -34.71
CA SER A 621 14.89 -12.54 -36.16
C SER A 621 14.39 -11.33 -36.93
N LYS A 622 13.31 -10.69 -36.47
CA LYS A 622 12.76 -9.48 -37.10
C LYS A 622 13.64 -8.22 -36.97
N THR A 623 14.54 -8.18 -35.99
CA THR A 623 15.48 -7.04 -35.83
C THR A 623 16.73 -7.19 -36.71
N ARG A 624 16.88 -8.33 -37.38
CA ARG A 624 18.02 -8.60 -38.32
C ARG A 624 17.65 -8.41 -39.79
N ASP A 625 16.36 -8.36 -40.09
CA ASP A 625 15.79 -7.98 -41.39
C ASP A 625 15.46 -6.45 -41.39
#